data_5157b59dfcd7291be14664929a4240ac
#
_entry.id   5157b59dfcd7291be14664929a4240ac
#
_cell.length_a   1.000
_cell.length_b   1.000
_cell.length_c   1.000
_cell.angle_alpha   90.00
_cell.angle_beta   90.00
_cell.angle_gamma   90.00
#
_symmetry.space_group_name_H-M   'P 1'
#
loop_
_entity.id
_entity.type
_entity.pdbx_description
1 polymer ?
#
loop_
_entity_poly.entity_id
_entity_poly.type
_entity_poly.pdbx_seq_one_letter_code
_entity_poly.pdbx_strand_id
1 'polypeptide(L)'
;MEAELHDKFLFIIFANCTNFKKIMTDKQLSLWKDIKAYFDMSNDKDREAAIIEGITATISFRGANLWILIFAIFIASLGLNINSTAVIIGAMLISPLMGPILGIGLAVGINDLPLLKRAGKNLFIASMIGIITATIYFFLTPFKDTQSELLARTAPTIYDVLIALFGGAAGITAQCAKDKGNVIPGVAIATALMPPLCTAGYGLATGNLAYFAGAFFL
;
A
#
# COMPACT_ATOMS: atom_id res chain seq x y z
N MET A 1 40.05 22.90 59.89
CA MET A 1 39.35 23.89 59.02
C MET A 1 39.43 23.53 57.55
N GLU A 2 40.60 23.13 57.00
CA GLU A 2 40.73 22.73 55.58
C GLU A 2 40.08 21.39 55.24
N ALA A 3 40.13 20.37 56.14
CA ALA A 3 39.54 19.08 55.89
C ALA A 3 38.00 19.13 55.81
N GLU A 4 37.37 19.99 56.61
CA GLU A 4 35.91 20.16 56.63
C GLU A 4 35.40 20.90 55.34
N LEU A 5 36.23 21.74 54.76
CA LEU A 5 35.91 22.41 53.52
C LEU A 5 36.02 21.46 52.33
N HIS A 6 36.97 20.54 52.35
CA HIS A 6 37.18 19.54 51.32
C HIS A 6 36.05 18.54 51.24
N ASP A 7 35.54 18.06 52.41
CA ASP A 7 34.43 17.14 52.48
C ASP A 7 33.12 17.81 52.03
N LYS A 8 32.88 19.07 52.36
CA LYS A 8 31.69 19.80 51.88
C LYS A 8 31.75 20.02 50.37
N PHE A 9 32.96 20.28 49.79
CA PHE A 9 33.12 20.46 48.37
C PHE A 9 32.89 19.17 47.59
N LEU A 10 33.40 18.04 48.07
CA LEU A 10 33.11 16.69 47.54
C LEU A 10 31.64 16.33 47.60
N PHE A 11 30.97 16.63 48.68
CA PHE A 11 29.54 16.37 48.84
C PHE A 11 28.69 17.18 47.85
N ILE A 12 29.04 18.44 47.60
CA ILE A 12 28.36 19.30 46.62
C ILE A 12 28.58 18.79 45.20
N ILE A 13 29.77 18.31 44.87
CA ILE A 13 30.05 17.73 43.53
C ILE A 13 29.28 16.43 43.34
N PHE A 14 29.26 15.56 44.36
CA PHE A 14 28.50 14.30 44.27
C PHE A 14 26.99 14.53 44.19
N ALA A 15 26.45 15.48 44.98
CA ALA A 15 25.03 15.85 44.92
C ALA A 15 24.64 16.46 43.58
N ASN A 16 25.49 17.27 42.99
CA ASN A 16 25.28 17.82 41.63
C ASN A 16 25.39 16.74 40.55
N CYS A 17 26.33 15.80 40.70
CA CYS A 17 26.48 14.69 39.73
C CYS A 17 25.29 13.73 39.74
N THR A 18 24.74 13.44 40.95
CA THR A 18 23.51 12.62 41.08
C THR A 18 22.26 13.36 40.56
N ASN A 19 22.14 14.66 40.82
CA ASN A 19 21.07 15.48 40.28
C ASN A 19 21.16 15.61 38.76
N PHE A 20 22.36 15.80 38.21
CA PHE A 20 22.56 15.86 36.76
C PHE A 20 22.22 14.55 36.08
N LYS A 21 22.61 13.41 36.69
CA LYS A 21 22.27 12.08 36.17
C LYS A 21 20.74 11.82 36.20
N LYS A 22 20.06 12.27 37.27
CA LYS A 22 18.60 12.18 37.40
C LYS A 22 17.88 13.06 36.36
N ILE A 23 18.35 14.29 36.16
CA ILE A 23 17.79 15.23 35.17
C ILE A 23 17.97 14.69 33.75
N MET A 24 19.13 14.10 33.42
CA MET A 24 19.38 13.47 32.12
C MET A 24 18.47 12.26 31.91
N THR A 25 18.25 11.43 32.92
CA THR A 25 17.37 10.27 32.85
C THR A 25 15.90 10.68 32.70
N ASP A 26 15.46 11.69 33.44
CA ASP A 26 14.09 12.21 33.36
C ASP A 26 13.84 12.88 32.00
N LYS A 27 14.82 13.59 31.46
CA LYS A 27 14.73 14.23 30.13
C LYS A 27 14.70 13.19 28.98
N GLN A 28 15.50 12.12 29.10
CA GLN A 28 15.42 10.99 28.16
C GLN A 28 14.07 10.27 28.26
N LEU A 29 13.56 10.04 29.46
CA LEU A 29 12.28 9.40 29.67
C LEU A 29 11.10 10.24 29.13
N SER A 30 11.21 11.59 29.26
CA SER A 30 10.26 12.54 28.70
C SER A 30 10.29 12.50 27.17
N LEU A 31 11.47 12.56 26.55
CA LEU A 31 11.61 12.45 25.09
C LEU A 31 11.05 11.13 24.53
N TRP A 32 11.28 10.00 25.22
CA TRP A 32 10.70 8.72 24.82
C TRP A 32 9.18 8.69 24.97
N LYS A 33 8.62 9.34 25.99
CA LYS A 33 7.17 9.48 26.17
C LYS A 33 6.55 10.36 25.08
N ASP A 34 7.22 11.46 24.75
CA ASP A 34 6.77 12.37 23.70
C ASP A 34 6.84 11.69 22.32
N ILE A 35 7.94 10.98 22.02
CA ILE A 35 8.07 10.19 20.78
C ILE A 35 6.98 9.11 20.73
N LYS A 36 6.75 8.39 21.83
CA LYS A 36 5.70 7.36 21.89
C LYS A 36 4.31 7.95 21.68
N ALA A 37 4.05 9.15 22.19
CA ALA A 37 2.77 9.86 22.01
C ALA A 37 2.53 10.25 20.54
N TYR A 38 3.58 10.58 19.77
CA TYR A 38 3.46 10.84 18.33
C TYR A 38 3.12 9.59 17.51
N PHE A 39 3.51 8.39 17.98
CA PHE A 39 3.21 7.12 17.34
C PHE A 39 1.99 6.41 17.94
N ASP A 40 1.34 7.02 18.94
CA ASP A 40 0.17 6.43 19.58
C ASP A 40 -1.08 6.70 18.74
N MET A 41 -1.55 5.67 18.08
CA MET A 41 -2.77 5.69 17.26
C MET A 41 -4.06 5.44 18.06
N SER A 42 -3.99 5.32 19.39
CA SER A 42 -5.16 4.96 20.21
C SER A 42 -6.31 5.95 20.08
N ASN A 43 -6.00 7.24 19.92
CA ASN A 43 -6.99 8.31 19.74
C ASN A 43 -7.49 8.46 18.31
N ASP A 44 -6.68 8.06 17.32
CA ASP A 44 -6.98 8.22 15.88
C ASP A 44 -7.61 6.97 15.28
N LYS A 45 -7.62 5.86 16.03
CA LYS A 45 -8.21 4.60 15.57
C LYS A 45 -9.74 4.69 15.57
N ASP A 46 -10.34 4.33 14.45
CA ASP A 46 -11.79 4.19 14.33
C ASP A 46 -12.28 2.92 15.08
N ARG A 47 -13.59 2.83 15.32
CA ARG A 47 -14.19 1.64 15.93
C ARG A 47 -14.02 0.45 14.98
N GLU A 48 -13.71 -0.73 15.52
CA GLU A 48 -13.50 -1.95 14.72
C GLU A 48 -14.67 -2.24 13.77
N ALA A 49 -15.90 -2.07 14.25
CA ALA A 49 -17.08 -2.24 13.41
C ALA A 49 -17.12 -1.28 12.22
N ALA A 50 -16.74 -0.01 12.42
CA ALA A 50 -16.71 0.98 11.36
C ALA A 50 -15.59 0.72 10.34
N ILE A 51 -14.44 0.18 10.79
CA ILE A 51 -13.34 -0.23 9.92
C ILE A 51 -13.80 -1.42 9.04
N ILE A 52 -14.39 -2.45 9.64
CA ILE A 52 -14.89 -3.64 8.94
C ILE A 52 -15.97 -3.24 7.93
N GLU A 53 -16.93 -2.41 8.34
CA GLU A 53 -17.99 -1.93 7.47
C GLU A 53 -17.42 -1.11 6.30
N GLY A 54 -16.49 -0.19 6.58
CA GLY A 54 -15.83 0.63 5.58
C GLY A 54 -15.09 -0.20 4.53
N ILE A 55 -14.30 -1.20 4.94
CA ILE A 55 -13.60 -2.09 4.02
C ILE A 55 -14.61 -2.96 3.24
N THR A 56 -15.62 -3.51 3.92
CA THR A 56 -16.64 -4.38 3.30
C THR A 56 -17.45 -3.63 2.24
N ALA A 57 -17.74 -2.35 2.45
CA ALA A 57 -18.41 -1.50 1.47
C ALA A 57 -17.60 -1.33 0.18
N THR A 58 -16.28 -1.24 0.27
CA THR A 58 -15.38 -1.08 -0.89
C THR A 58 -15.20 -2.36 -1.73
N ILE A 59 -15.57 -3.53 -1.18
CA ILE A 59 -15.48 -4.81 -1.91
C ILE A 59 -16.49 -4.86 -3.07
N SER A 60 -17.59 -4.10 -3.00
CA SER A 60 -18.66 -4.15 -4.00
C SER A 60 -18.20 -3.60 -5.35
N PHE A 61 -18.08 -4.50 -6.33
CA PHE A 61 -17.62 -4.19 -7.67
C PHE A 61 -18.82 -4.10 -8.64
N ARG A 62 -19.59 -2.99 -8.56
CA ARG A 62 -20.80 -2.77 -9.38
C ARG A 62 -20.93 -1.32 -9.83
N GLY A 63 -21.61 -1.11 -10.93
CA GLY A 63 -21.97 0.22 -11.42
C GLY A 63 -20.76 1.07 -11.78
N ALA A 64 -20.62 2.24 -11.15
CA ALA A 64 -19.58 3.20 -11.45
C ALA A 64 -18.15 2.64 -11.31
N ASN A 65 -17.90 1.78 -10.33
CA ASN A 65 -16.58 1.20 -10.10
C ASN A 65 -16.09 0.36 -11.30
N LEU A 66 -16.99 -0.26 -12.03
CA LEU A 66 -16.65 -1.04 -13.22
C LEU A 66 -16.20 -0.10 -14.37
N TRP A 67 -16.92 0.99 -14.60
CA TRP A 67 -16.53 1.98 -15.60
C TRP A 67 -15.21 2.67 -15.24
N ILE A 68 -15.03 3.01 -13.97
CA ILE A 68 -13.77 3.58 -13.48
C ILE A 68 -12.61 2.62 -13.73
N LEU A 69 -12.78 1.32 -13.49
CA LEU A 69 -11.76 0.32 -13.80
C LEU A 69 -11.42 0.30 -15.29
N ILE A 70 -12.43 0.26 -16.16
CA ILE A 70 -12.23 0.25 -17.61
C ILE A 70 -11.41 1.47 -18.05
N PHE A 71 -11.80 2.67 -17.62
CA PHE A 71 -11.04 3.89 -17.94
C PHE A 71 -9.64 3.88 -17.37
N ALA A 72 -9.47 3.42 -16.12
CA ALA A 72 -8.16 3.30 -15.51
C ALA A 72 -7.23 2.34 -16.29
N ILE A 73 -7.76 1.20 -16.77
CA ILE A 73 -7.00 0.25 -17.59
C ILE A 73 -6.64 0.88 -18.95
N PHE A 74 -7.55 1.64 -19.58
CA PHE A 74 -7.21 2.37 -20.81
C PHE A 74 -6.07 3.37 -20.58
N ILE A 75 -6.13 4.17 -19.52
CA ILE A 75 -5.08 5.13 -19.17
C ILE A 75 -3.75 4.41 -18.87
N ALA A 76 -3.79 3.30 -18.12
CA ALA A 76 -2.60 2.51 -17.83
C ALA A 76 -1.99 1.91 -19.10
N SER A 77 -2.81 1.38 -19.99
CA SER A 77 -2.35 0.81 -21.29
C SER A 77 -1.75 1.88 -22.19
N LEU A 78 -2.34 3.09 -22.22
CA LEU A 78 -1.74 4.26 -22.87
C LEU A 78 -0.39 4.60 -22.24
N GLY A 79 -0.31 4.66 -20.92
CA GLY A 79 0.92 4.94 -20.15
C GLY A 79 2.03 3.93 -20.48
N LEU A 80 1.69 2.64 -20.56
CA LEU A 80 2.61 1.57 -20.95
C LEU A 80 3.10 1.75 -22.40
N ASN A 81 2.20 2.13 -23.29
CA ASN A 81 2.53 2.31 -24.72
C ASN A 81 3.48 3.49 -24.97
N ILE A 82 3.28 4.60 -24.23
CA ILE A 82 4.16 5.79 -24.32
C ILE A 82 5.34 5.74 -23.33
N ASN A 83 5.52 4.64 -22.61
CA ASN A 83 6.57 4.45 -21.60
C ASN A 83 6.57 5.53 -20.51
N SER A 84 5.39 6.00 -20.07
CA SER A 84 5.24 7.05 -19.06
C SER A 84 4.82 6.48 -17.73
N THR A 85 5.78 6.34 -16.80
CA THR A 85 5.55 5.86 -15.42
C THR A 85 4.56 6.75 -14.67
N ALA A 86 4.58 8.07 -14.91
CA ALA A 86 3.69 9.01 -14.25
C ALA A 86 2.21 8.77 -14.62
N VAL A 87 1.92 8.50 -15.89
CA VAL A 87 0.57 8.19 -16.36
C VAL A 87 0.09 6.86 -15.80
N ILE A 88 0.98 5.86 -15.73
CA ILE A 88 0.68 4.55 -15.15
C ILE A 88 0.32 4.70 -13.66
N ILE A 89 1.10 5.45 -12.89
CA ILE A 89 0.83 5.73 -11.47
C ILE A 89 -0.52 6.46 -11.30
N GLY A 90 -0.81 7.45 -12.14
CA GLY A 90 -2.09 8.14 -12.14
C GLY A 90 -3.29 7.22 -12.37
N ALA A 91 -3.16 6.29 -13.31
CA ALA A 91 -4.17 5.27 -13.56
C ALA A 91 -4.40 4.32 -12.37
N MET A 92 -3.31 3.92 -11.70
CA MET A 92 -3.37 3.08 -10.50
C MET A 92 -4.13 3.75 -9.35
N LEU A 93 -3.96 5.07 -9.18
CA LEU A 93 -4.64 5.85 -8.16
C LEU A 93 -6.17 5.87 -8.34
N ILE A 94 -6.63 5.84 -9.58
CA ILE A 94 -8.05 5.86 -9.93
C ILE A 94 -8.66 4.45 -9.80
N SER A 95 -7.85 3.41 -9.89
CA SER A 95 -8.32 2.03 -9.98
C SER A 95 -9.01 1.54 -8.70
N PRO A 96 -10.23 0.98 -8.79
CA PRO A 96 -10.97 0.46 -7.65
C PRO A 96 -10.55 -0.96 -7.23
N LEU A 97 -9.42 -1.48 -7.70
CA LEU A 97 -8.91 -2.83 -7.36
C LEU A 97 -8.55 -2.99 -5.89
N MET A 98 -8.25 -1.90 -5.21
CA MET A 98 -7.84 -1.90 -3.79
C MET A 98 -8.91 -2.50 -2.87
N GLY A 99 -10.20 -2.21 -3.11
CA GLY A 99 -11.29 -2.68 -2.25
C GLY A 99 -11.32 -4.21 -2.08
N PRO A 100 -11.40 -4.99 -3.16
CA PRO A 100 -11.33 -6.45 -3.10
C PRO A 100 -10.06 -7.00 -2.45
N ILE A 101 -8.89 -6.38 -2.67
CA ILE A 101 -7.62 -6.83 -2.09
C ILE A 101 -7.61 -6.64 -0.57
N LEU A 102 -8.00 -5.46 -0.08
CA LEU A 102 -8.16 -5.20 1.35
C LEU A 102 -9.21 -6.11 1.98
N GLY A 103 -10.29 -6.38 1.24
CA GLY A 103 -11.34 -7.31 1.65
C GLY A 103 -10.82 -8.74 1.85
N ILE A 104 -9.94 -9.23 0.99
CA ILE A 104 -9.26 -10.53 1.16
C ILE A 104 -8.40 -10.51 2.42
N GLY A 105 -7.57 -9.48 2.59
CA GLY A 105 -6.72 -9.33 3.77
C GLY A 105 -7.51 -9.30 5.08
N LEU A 106 -8.60 -8.53 5.12
CA LEU A 106 -9.50 -8.48 6.27
C LEU A 106 -10.13 -9.84 6.55
N ALA A 107 -10.68 -10.49 5.50
CA ALA A 107 -11.34 -11.79 5.63
C ALA A 107 -10.42 -12.88 6.19
N VAL A 108 -9.15 -12.88 5.79
CA VAL A 108 -8.12 -13.77 6.36
C VAL A 108 -7.84 -13.39 7.82
N GLY A 109 -7.72 -12.09 8.13
CA GLY A 109 -7.43 -11.62 9.49
C GLY A 109 -8.51 -11.93 10.50
N ILE A 110 -9.80 -11.86 10.11
CA ILE A 110 -10.95 -12.16 10.98
C ILE A 110 -11.49 -13.58 10.80
N ASN A 111 -10.86 -14.39 9.94
CA ASN A 111 -11.24 -15.76 9.60
C ASN A 111 -12.70 -15.89 9.07
N ASP A 112 -13.13 -14.94 8.24
CA ASP A 112 -14.44 -14.90 7.60
C ASP A 112 -14.38 -15.47 6.17
N LEU A 113 -14.70 -16.77 6.02
CA LEU A 113 -14.71 -17.47 4.73
C LEU A 113 -15.76 -16.94 3.74
N PRO A 114 -16.99 -16.58 4.13
CA PRO A 114 -17.98 -15.93 3.26
C PRO A 114 -17.44 -14.64 2.65
N LEU A 115 -16.82 -13.77 3.47
CA LEU A 115 -16.23 -12.52 3.04
C LEU A 115 -15.05 -12.78 2.07
N LEU A 116 -14.19 -13.76 2.38
CA LEU A 116 -13.08 -14.17 1.53
C LEU A 116 -13.55 -14.59 0.13
N LYS A 117 -14.56 -15.43 0.05
CA LYS A 117 -15.16 -15.88 -1.23
C LYS A 117 -15.74 -14.70 -2.01
N ARG A 118 -16.44 -13.78 -1.34
CA ARG A 118 -17.02 -12.59 -1.97
C ARG A 118 -15.95 -11.65 -2.52
N ALA A 119 -14.92 -11.36 -1.72
CA ALA A 119 -13.81 -10.49 -2.13
C ALA A 119 -12.99 -11.11 -3.26
N GLY A 120 -12.65 -12.39 -3.16
CA GLY A 120 -11.93 -13.15 -4.19
C GLY A 120 -12.69 -13.23 -5.50
N LYS A 121 -14.02 -13.48 -5.46
CA LYS A 121 -14.85 -13.45 -6.67
C LYS A 121 -14.84 -12.08 -7.34
N ASN A 122 -14.96 -11.01 -6.57
CA ASN A 122 -14.97 -9.66 -7.12
C ASN A 122 -13.60 -9.28 -7.70
N LEU A 123 -12.50 -9.67 -7.04
CA LEU A 123 -11.16 -9.49 -7.58
C LEU A 123 -10.96 -10.25 -8.89
N PHE A 124 -11.40 -11.50 -8.96
CA PHE A 124 -11.32 -12.30 -10.18
C PHE A 124 -12.11 -11.68 -11.34
N ILE A 125 -13.34 -11.21 -11.10
CA ILE A 125 -14.16 -10.52 -12.11
C ILE A 125 -13.46 -9.23 -12.58
N ALA A 126 -12.94 -8.45 -11.64
CA ALA A 126 -12.22 -7.21 -11.94
C ALA A 126 -10.98 -7.48 -12.79
N SER A 127 -10.20 -8.52 -12.45
CA SER A 127 -9.02 -8.93 -13.21
C SER A 127 -9.39 -9.39 -14.62
N MET A 128 -10.45 -10.17 -14.78
CA MET A 128 -10.91 -10.59 -16.11
C MET A 128 -11.31 -9.40 -16.97
N ILE A 129 -12.09 -8.47 -16.43
CA ILE A 129 -12.49 -7.25 -17.14
C ILE A 129 -11.25 -6.41 -17.50
N GLY A 130 -10.28 -6.30 -16.58
CA GLY A 130 -9.03 -5.60 -16.82
C GLY A 130 -8.23 -6.20 -17.98
N ILE A 131 -8.05 -7.52 -17.98
CA ILE A 131 -7.33 -8.22 -19.07
C ILE A 131 -8.05 -8.04 -20.39
N ILE A 132 -9.38 -8.22 -20.44
CA ILE A 132 -10.17 -8.05 -21.67
C ILE A 132 -10.03 -6.62 -22.20
N THR A 133 -10.17 -5.62 -21.34
CA THR A 133 -10.05 -4.20 -21.70
C THR A 133 -8.66 -3.89 -22.26
N ALA A 134 -7.60 -4.35 -21.58
CA ALA A 134 -6.22 -4.18 -22.04
C ALA A 134 -5.99 -4.89 -23.40
N THR A 135 -6.50 -6.12 -23.56
CA THR A 135 -6.40 -6.87 -24.82
C THR A 135 -7.06 -6.12 -25.97
N ILE A 136 -8.27 -5.57 -25.75
CA ILE A 136 -8.96 -4.77 -26.78
C ILE A 136 -8.13 -3.54 -27.14
N TYR A 137 -7.60 -2.83 -26.13
CA TYR A 137 -6.76 -1.65 -26.36
C TYR A 137 -5.54 -1.99 -27.23
N PHE A 138 -4.74 -2.99 -26.85
CA PHE A 138 -3.52 -3.36 -27.56
C PHE A 138 -3.79 -4.02 -28.92
N PHE A 139 -4.95 -4.65 -29.10
CA PHE A 139 -5.38 -5.16 -30.41
C PHE A 139 -5.69 -4.03 -31.38
N LEU A 140 -6.33 -2.95 -30.91
CA LEU A 140 -6.69 -1.78 -31.72
C LEU A 140 -5.50 -0.85 -31.98
N THR A 141 -4.47 -0.90 -31.13
CA THR A 141 -3.33 0.02 -31.22
C THR A 141 -2.30 -0.49 -32.23
N PRO A 142 -1.89 0.33 -33.22
CA PRO A 142 -0.92 -0.06 -34.24
C PRO A 142 0.53 -0.15 -33.74
N PHE A 143 0.83 0.49 -32.58
CA PHE A 143 2.15 0.47 -31.97
C PHE A 143 2.33 -0.80 -31.16
N LYS A 144 3.23 -1.70 -31.61
CA LYS A 144 3.51 -3.00 -30.97
C LYS A 144 4.92 -3.07 -30.37
N ASP A 145 5.59 -1.94 -30.23
CA ASP A 145 6.94 -1.92 -29.67
C ASP A 145 6.90 -2.26 -28.18
N THR A 146 7.71 -3.24 -27.78
CA THR A 146 7.85 -3.64 -26.38
C THR A 146 8.62 -2.57 -25.62
N GLN A 147 7.92 -1.83 -24.79
CA GLN A 147 8.52 -0.79 -23.94
C GLN A 147 9.15 -1.39 -22.68
N SER A 148 10.13 -0.69 -22.11
CA SER A 148 10.86 -1.11 -20.92
C SER A 148 9.96 -1.34 -19.70
N GLU A 149 8.90 -0.54 -19.55
CA GLU A 149 7.91 -0.68 -18.46
C GLU A 149 7.12 -1.98 -18.57
N LEU A 150 6.83 -2.47 -19.78
CA LEU A 150 6.20 -3.78 -19.99
C LEU A 150 7.13 -4.92 -19.59
N LEU A 151 8.41 -4.84 -19.97
CA LEU A 151 9.41 -5.85 -19.62
C LEU A 151 9.67 -5.92 -18.11
N ALA A 152 9.70 -4.78 -17.42
CA ALA A 152 9.90 -4.70 -15.98
C ALA A 152 8.83 -5.46 -15.17
N ARG A 153 7.65 -5.70 -15.76
CA ARG A 153 6.53 -6.40 -15.12
C ARG A 153 6.44 -7.90 -15.42
N THR A 154 7.46 -8.46 -16.07
CA THR A 154 7.52 -9.90 -16.34
C THR A 154 8.52 -10.66 -15.48
N ALA A 155 9.32 -9.94 -14.68
CA ALA A 155 10.33 -10.52 -13.79
C ALA A 155 10.18 -9.97 -12.35
N PRO A 156 9.49 -10.70 -11.47
CA PRO A 156 9.31 -10.28 -10.07
C PRO A 156 10.63 -10.26 -9.33
N THR A 157 10.83 -9.20 -8.54
CA THR A 157 12.00 -9.00 -7.69
C THR A 157 11.61 -9.05 -6.20
N ILE A 158 12.58 -9.35 -5.33
CA ILE A 158 12.36 -9.30 -3.88
C ILE A 158 11.95 -7.89 -3.40
N TYR A 159 12.35 -6.86 -4.15
CA TYR A 159 11.96 -5.48 -3.87
C TYR A 159 10.45 -5.25 -4.05
N ASP A 160 9.81 -5.93 -5.00
CA ASP A 160 8.36 -5.84 -5.22
C ASP A 160 7.60 -6.40 -4.02
N VAL A 161 8.11 -7.49 -3.41
CA VAL A 161 7.56 -8.07 -2.18
C VAL A 161 7.69 -7.09 -1.01
N LEU A 162 8.84 -6.42 -0.85
CA LEU A 162 9.06 -5.44 0.21
C LEU A 162 8.15 -4.21 0.01
N ILE A 163 8.01 -3.72 -1.21
CA ILE A 163 7.11 -2.61 -1.54
C ILE A 163 5.66 -2.99 -1.21
N ALA A 164 5.23 -4.20 -1.57
CA ALA A 164 3.89 -4.69 -1.25
C ALA A 164 3.67 -4.82 0.26
N LEU A 165 4.67 -5.28 1.02
CA LEU A 165 4.60 -5.40 2.47
C LEU A 165 4.44 -4.04 3.16
N PHE A 166 5.35 -3.09 2.87
CA PHE A 166 5.29 -1.76 3.49
C PHE A 166 4.09 -0.94 2.98
N GLY A 167 3.75 -1.07 1.70
CA GLY A 167 2.58 -0.44 1.13
C GLY A 167 1.28 -0.98 1.73
N GLY A 168 1.19 -2.29 1.92
CA GLY A 168 0.06 -2.93 2.60
C GLY A 168 -0.07 -2.48 4.06
N ALA A 169 1.05 -2.40 4.80
CA ALA A 169 1.07 -1.88 6.16
C ALA A 169 0.59 -0.41 6.22
N ALA A 170 1.08 0.44 5.33
CA ALA A 170 0.62 1.83 5.23
C ALA A 170 -0.88 1.90 4.87
N GLY A 171 -1.33 1.02 3.98
CA GLY A 171 -2.72 0.94 3.55
C GLY A 171 -3.68 0.60 4.67
N ILE A 172 -3.37 -0.43 5.47
CA ILE A 172 -4.23 -0.82 6.59
C ILE A 172 -4.21 0.24 7.70
N THR A 173 -3.05 0.87 7.95
CA THR A 173 -2.93 1.95 8.93
C THR A 173 -3.86 3.12 8.57
N ALA A 174 -3.88 3.52 7.32
CA ALA A 174 -4.77 4.59 6.83
C ALA A 174 -6.25 4.22 6.89
N GLN A 175 -6.60 2.95 6.65
CA GLN A 175 -8.00 2.48 6.78
C GLN A 175 -8.47 2.42 8.23
N CYS A 176 -7.55 2.25 9.17
CA CYS A 176 -7.85 2.25 10.61
C CYS A 176 -7.99 3.66 11.20
N ALA A 177 -7.55 4.70 10.51
CA ALA A 177 -7.66 6.07 10.98
C ALA A 177 -9.09 6.62 10.88
N LYS A 178 -9.52 7.41 11.88
CA LYS A 178 -10.82 8.11 11.89
C LYS A 178 -10.93 9.10 10.74
N ASP A 179 -9.92 9.91 10.57
CA ASP A 179 -9.80 10.80 9.44
C ASP A 179 -9.20 10.01 8.28
N LYS A 180 -10.09 9.43 7.47
CA LYS A 180 -9.73 8.81 6.19
C LYS A 180 -9.26 9.91 5.23
N GLY A 181 -8.25 10.65 5.66
CA GLY A 181 -7.63 11.69 4.86
C GLY A 181 -7.06 11.10 3.57
N ASN A 182 -6.64 11.97 2.68
CA ASN A 182 -6.06 11.66 1.36
C ASN A 182 -4.80 10.76 1.38
N VAL A 183 -4.60 9.98 2.43
CA VAL A 183 -3.59 8.94 2.43
C VAL A 183 -4.09 7.88 1.48
N ILE A 184 -3.58 7.93 0.29
CA ILE A 184 -3.89 7.03 -0.81
C ILE A 184 -3.05 5.76 -0.61
N PRO A 185 -3.50 4.82 0.24
CA PRO A 185 -2.80 3.55 0.43
C PRO A 185 -2.92 2.66 -0.82
N GLY A 186 -3.85 3.03 -1.69
CA GLY A 186 -4.06 2.35 -2.95
C GLY A 186 -2.88 2.37 -3.91
N VAL A 187 -1.97 3.34 -3.78
CA VAL A 187 -0.82 3.46 -4.68
C VAL A 187 0.07 2.22 -4.61
N ALA A 188 0.46 1.81 -3.43
CA ALA A 188 1.41 0.72 -3.28
C ALA A 188 0.81 -0.66 -3.59
N ILE A 189 -0.48 -0.87 -3.27
CA ILE A 189 -1.17 -2.15 -3.54
C ILE A 189 -1.61 -2.22 -5.02
N ALA A 190 -2.12 -1.12 -5.57
CA ALA A 190 -2.51 -1.07 -6.97
C ALA A 190 -1.30 -1.11 -7.93
N THR A 191 -0.12 -0.63 -7.50
CA THR A 191 1.12 -0.73 -8.26
C THR A 191 1.54 -2.17 -8.51
N ALA A 192 1.18 -3.09 -7.62
CA ALA A 192 1.51 -4.50 -7.79
C ALA A 192 0.64 -5.23 -8.82
N LEU A 193 -0.66 -4.91 -8.93
CA LEU A 193 -1.61 -5.73 -9.70
C LEU A 193 -1.99 -5.15 -11.06
N MET A 194 -2.11 -3.82 -11.19
CA MET A 194 -2.66 -3.21 -12.42
C MET A 194 -1.74 -3.33 -13.64
N PRO A 195 -0.43 -3.04 -13.57
CA PRO A 195 0.46 -3.22 -14.71
C PRO A 195 0.60 -4.67 -15.18
N PRO A 196 0.69 -5.69 -14.29
CA PRO A 196 0.65 -7.07 -14.72
C PRO A 196 -0.62 -7.45 -15.50
N LEU A 197 -1.79 -6.94 -15.09
CA LEU A 197 -3.04 -7.16 -15.83
C LEU A 197 -2.97 -6.57 -17.25
N CYS A 198 -2.41 -5.35 -17.40
CA CYS A 198 -2.21 -4.72 -18.71
C CYS A 198 -1.18 -5.49 -19.55
N THR A 199 -0.09 -5.96 -18.93
CA THR A 199 0.95 -6.76 -19.60
C THR A 199 0.41 -8.13 -20.03
N ALA A 200 -0.45 -8.76 -19.23
CA ALA A 200 -1.17 -9.97 -19.62
C ALA A 200 -2.07 -9.73 -20.85
N GLY A 201 -2.81 -8.60 -20.86
CA GLY A 201 -3.61 -8.18 -22.00
C GLY A 201 -2.78 -7.93 -23.25
N TYR A 202 -1.60 -7.31 -23.11
CA TYR A 202 -0.64 -7.14 -24.21
C TYR A 202 -0.16 -8.50 -24.76
N GLY A 203 0.18 -9.45 -23.86
CA GLY A 203 0.59 -10.79 -24.23
C GLY A 203 -0.47 -11.52 -25.07
N LEU A 204 -1.76 -11.40 -24.68
CA LEU A 204 -2.87 -11.97 -25.44
C LEU A 204 -3.06 -11.28 -26.79
N ALA A 205 -2.98 -9.96 -26.84
CA ALA A 205 -3.15 -9.19 -28.07
C ALA A 205 -2.04 -9.45 -29.13
N THR A 206 -0.81 -9.70 -28.64
CA THR A 206 0.36 -9.98 -29.51
C THR A 206 0.57 -11.48 -29.76
N GLY A 207 -0.19 -12.37 -29.11
CA GLY A 207 -0.02 -13.81 -29.21
C GLY A 207 1.23 -14.35 -28.51
N ASN A 208 1.86 -13.55 -27.66
CA ASN A 208 3.08 -13.94 -26.95
C ASN A 208 2.78 -14.45 -25.54
N LEU A 209 2.71 -15.78 -25.41
CA LEU A 209 2.41 -16.46 -24.14
C LEU A 209 3.45 -16.19 -23.03
N ALA A 210 4.67 -15.79 -23.37
CA ALA A 210 5.69 -15.50 -22.37
C ALA A 210 5.31 -14.23 -21.57
N TYR A 211 4.76 -13.20 -22.20
CA TYR A 211 4.27 -12.01 -21.49
C TYR A 211 3.04 -12.30 -20.65
N PHE A 212 2.14 -13.14 -21.16
CA PHE A 212 0.96 -13.54 -20.41
C PHE A 212 1.34 -14.35 -19.15
N ALA A 213 2.19 -15.37 -19.33
CA ALA A 213 2.62 -16.21 -18.21
C ALA A 213 3.48 -15.43 -17.19
N GLY A 214 4.42 -14.60 -17.67
CA GLY A 214 5.25 -13.76 -16.79
C GLY A 214 4.42 -12.80 -15.95
N ALA A 215 3.41 -12.16 -16.54
CA ALA A 215 2.51 -11.26 -15.82
C ALA A 215 1.59 -11.97 -14.81
N PHE A 216 1.32 -13.26 -15.00
CA PHE A 216 0.45 -14.02 -14.11
C PHE A 216 1.18 -14.54 -12.86
N PHE A 217 2.52 -14.60 -12.90
CA PHE A 217 3.37 -14.99 -11.77
C PHE A 217 3.70 -13.83 -10.80
N LEU A 218 3.36 -12.59 -11.13
CA LEU A 218 3.54 -11.39 -10.33
C LEU A 218 2.31 -11.11 -9.48
#